data_132a7470431604d29cb507393905c6e1
#
_entry.id   132a7470431604d29cb507393905c6e1
#
_cell.length_a   1.000
_cell.length_b   1.000
_cell.length_c   1.000
_cell.angle_alpha   90.00
_cell.angle_beta   90.00
_cell.angle_gamma   90.00
#
_symmetry.space_group_name_H-M   'P 1'
#
loop_
_entity.id
_entity.type
_entity.pdbx_description
1 polymer ?
#
loop_
_entity_poly.entity_id
_entity_poly.type
_entity_poly.pdbx_seq_one_letter_code
_entity_poly.pdbx_strand_id
1 'polypeptide(L)'
;LLDNNIVQVTPGNFVAVDESTLREGDGTRCTAVINEQPVSDLKTHINEGDQVVVSNGTDVMESYTDSAPTVIPAGYSKAGQYGALHVFLAGQDGETVNRTGSESGKTIEQVTKEKIDNRLVYYNANSNGEKVIALTFDDGPWDGSTEQILDILKENGAKATFYTIGEQISSHSDQIARMANEGHEIATHTWDHAAGSGKGVSLNLMSTAERQEEVQKGMDAIKNVTNK
;
A
#
# COMPACT_ATOMS: atom_id res chain seq x y z
N LEU A 1 -45.85 18.02 -19.57
CA LEU A 1 -44.97 18.62 -18.57
C LEU A 1 -43.85 19.39 -19.25
N LEU A 2 -43.13 18.77 -20.18
CA LEU A 2 -42.03 19.38 -20.91
C LEU A 2 -42.50 20.53 -21.80
N ASP A 3 -43.53 20.29 -22.62
CA ASP A 3 -44.08 21.27 -23.55
C ASP A 3 -44.68 22.53 -22.86
N ASN A 4 -45.05 22.41 -21.59
CA ASN A 4 -45.61 23.51 -20.78
C ASN A 4 -44.56 24.13 -19.83
N ASN A 5 -43.25 23.80 -19.98
CA ASN A 5 -42.16 24.26 -19.11
C ASN A 5 -42.36 24.02 -17.61
N ILE A 6 -43.13 23.00 -17.23
CA ILE A 6 -43.32 22.61 -15.84
C ILE A 6 -42.07 21.92 -15.32
N VAL A 7 -41.37 21.19 -16.20
CA VAL A 7 -40.06 20.56 -15.92
C VAL A 7 -39.13 20.87 -17.08
N GLN A 8 -37.91 21.24 -16.74
CA GLN A 8 -36.83 21.46 -17.72
C GLN A 8 -35.78 20.36 -17.55
N VAL A 9 -35.50 19.64 -18.61
CA VAL A 9 -34.43 18.63 -18.69
C VAL A 9 -33.70 18.80 -20.00
N THR A 10 -32.41 18.52 -19.97
CA THR A 10 -31.51 18.62 -21.11
C THR A 10 -30.86 17.26 -21.43
N PRO A 11 -30.74 16.90 -22.71
CA PRO A 11 -29.95 15.75 -23.09
C PRO A 11 -28.48 15.99 -22.68
N GLY A 12 -27.71 14.94 -22.54
CA GLY A 12 -26.27 15.03 -22.39
C GLY A 12 -25.60 15.45 -23.67
N ASN A 13 -24.35 15.83 -23.61
CA ASN A 13 -23.51 16.20 -24.74
C ASN A 13 -22.64 15.03 -25.18
N PHE A 14 -22.15 15.08 -26.40
CA PHE A 14 -21.02 14.26 -26.82
C PHE A 14 -19.74 15.05 -26.56
N VAL A 15 -18.82 14.45 -25.78
CA VAL A 15 -17.66 15.17 -25.25
C VAL A 15 -16.34 14.51 -25.67
N ALA A 16 -15.29 15.33 -25.76
CA ALA A 16 -13.92 14.87 -25.95
C ALA A 16 -13.34 14.23 -24.68
N VAL A 17 -12.17 13.62 -24.78
CA VAL A 17 -11.44 13.01 -23.65
C VAL A 17 -11.10 14.00 -22.54
N ASP A 18 -11.04 15.29 -22.83
CA ASP A 18 -10.84 16.40 -21.87
C ASP A 18 -12.17 16.99 -21.35
N GLU A 19 -13.29 16.28 -21.57
CA GLU A 19 -14.66 16.66 -21.19
C GLU A 19 -15.20 17.89 -21.91
N SER A 20 -14.47 18.47 -22.86
CA SER A 20 -14.97 19.58 -23.66
C SER A 20 -16.05 19.11 -24.64
N THR A 21 -17.10 19.88 -24.79
CA THR A 21 -18.23 19.54 -25.66
C THR A 21 -17.81 19.55 -27.13
N LEU A 22 -18.04 18.43 -27.81
CA LEU A 22 -17.88 18.29 -29.27
C LEU A 22 -19.21 18.55 -30.00
N ARG A 23 -20.30 18.03 -29.45
CA ARG A 23 -21.66 18.19 -29.98
C ARG A 23 -22.65 18.32 -28.82
N GLU A 24 -23.38 19.44 -28.79
CA GLU A 24 -24.43 19.67 -27.80
C GLU A 24 -25.62 18.73 -28.02
N GLY A 25 -26.16 18.16 -26.96
CA GLY A 25 -27.36 17.32 -26.98
C GLY A 25 -27.18 15.94 -27.59
N ASP A 26 -25.96 15.54 -27.96
CA ASP A 26 -25.62 14.28 -28.65
C ASP A 26 -25.16 13.19 -27.68
N GLY A 27 -25.34 13.42 -26.37
CA GLY A 27 -25.15 12.43 -25.31
C GLY A 27 -26.36 11.53 -25.15
N THR A 28 -26.58 11.02 -23.93
CA THR A 28 -27.79 10.25 -23.66
C THR A 28 -29.02 11.14 -23.61
N ARG A 29 -30.19 10.55 -23.93
CA ARG A 29 -31.46 11.24 -23.83
C ARG A 29 -31.86 11.40 -22.37
N CYS A 30 -32.74 12.39 -22.11
CA CYS A 30 -33.46 12.52 -20.85
C CYS A 30 -34.27 11.26 -20.57
N THR A 31 -34.42 10.91 -19.30
CA THR A 31 -35.21 9.76 -18.87
C THR A 31 -36.38 10.21 -18.03
N ALA A 32 -37.47 9.44 -18.04
CA ALA A 32 -38.62 9.63 -17.17
C ALA A 32 -39.00 8.29 -16.51
N VAL A 33 -39.47 8.39 -15.27
CA VAL A 33 -39.97 7.28 -14.48
C VAL A 33 -41.31 7.69 -13.90
N ILE A 34 -42.36 6.88 -14.06
CA ILE A 34 -43.66 7.09 -13.47
C ILE A 34 -43.96 5.93 -12.53
N ASN A 35 -44.21 6.22 -11.24
CA ASN A 35 -44.49 5.22 -10.21
C ASN A 35 -43.41 4.10 -10.21
N GLU A 36 -42.12 4.51 -10.22
CA GLU A 36 -40.95 3.63 -10.24
C GLU A 36 -40.79 2.81 -11.53
N GLN A 37 -41.64 3.00 -12.54
CA GLN A 37 -41.52 2.31 -13.83
C GLN A 37 -40.91 3.23 -14.90
N PRO A 38 -39.84 2.77 -15.60
CA PRO A 38 -39.25 3.54 -16.67
C PRO A 38 -40.24 3.79 -17.81
N VAL A 39 -40.24 5.01 -18.35
CA VAL A 39 -41.08 5.40 -19.46
C VAL A 39 -40.22 5.59 -20.70
N SER A 40 -40.53 4.84 -21.77
CA SER A 40 -39.85 4.95 -23.06
C SER A 40 -40.49 6.00 -24.00
N ASP A 41 -41.74 6.27 -23.84
CA ASP A 41 -42.44 7.30 -24.61
C ASP A 41 -42.79 8.52 -23.73
N LEU A 42 -42.14 9.63 -24.01
CA LEU A 42 -42.36 10.90 -23.30
C LEU A 42 -43.75 11.51 -23.50
N LYS A 43 -44.58 10.93 -24.38
CA LYS A 43 -45.98 11.28 -24.55
C LYS A 43 -46.91 10.45 -23.70
N THR A 44 -46.38 9.60 -22.82
CA THR A 44 -47.20 8.80 -21.88
C THR A 44 -48.05 9.68 -21.03
N HIS A 45 -49.34 9.31 -20.92
CA HIS A 45 -50.33 10.04 -20.10
C HIS A 45 -49.98 9.88 -18.62
N ILE A 46 -50.12 10.98 -17.90
CA ILE A 46 -49.88 11.04 -16.45
C ILE A 46 -51.25 11.29 -15.77
N ASN A 47 -51.58 10.50 -14.76
CA ASN A 47 -52.81 10.64 -13.99
C ASN A 47 -52.55 11.46 -12.72
N GLU A 48 -53.66 11.95 -12.14
CA GLU A 48 -53.59 12.59 -10.82
C GLU A 48 -53.10 11.59 -9.77
N GLY A 49 -52.07 11.98 -8.99
CA GLY A 49 -51.47 11.14 -7.97
C GLY A 49 -50.25 10.35 -8.44
N ASP A 50 -49.93 10.32 -9.75
CA ASP A 50 -48.72 9.68 -10.23
C ASP A 50 -47.45 10.42 -9.74
N GLN A 51 -46.49 9.66 -9.28
CA GLN A 51 -45.13 10.17 -8.99
C GLN A 51 -44.27 10.13 -10.26
N VAL A 52 -43.85 11.31 -10.72
CA VAL A 52 -43.06 11.45 -11.95
C VAL A 52 -41.67 11.97 -11.60
N VAL A 53 -40.64 11.20 -11.95
CA VAL A 53 -39.23 11.61 -11.85
C VAL A 53 -38.69 11.74 -13.26
N VAL A 54 -38.12 12.89 -13.59
CA VAL A 54 -37.42 13.12 -14.84
C VAL A 54 -35.95 13.47 -14.55
N SER A 55 -35.06 12.96 -15.38
CA SER A 55 -33.63 13.17 -15.22
C SER A 55 -33.04 13.66 -16.53
N ASN A 56 -32.04 14.53 -16.42
CA ASN A 56 -31.21 14.96 -17.56
C ASN A 56 -30.55 13.74 -18.21
N GLY A 57 -30.21 13.86 -19.46
CA GLY A 57 -29.25 12.97 -20.09
C GLY A 57 -27.84 13.13 -19.50
N THR A 58 -26.99 12.17 -19.78
CA THR A 58 -25.58 12.19 -19.39
C THR A 58 -24.68 12.39 -20.60
N ASP A 59 -23.55 13.03 -20.39
CA ASP A 59 -22.55 13.18 -21.43
C ASP A 59 -22.00 11.81 -21.85
N VAL A 60 -21.69 11.68 -23.14
CA VAL A 60 -21.08 10.50 -23.73
C VAL A 60 -19.71 10.92 -24.28
N MET A 61 -18.68 10.27 -23.77
CA MET A 61 -17.32 10.53 -24.23
C MET A 61 -17.07 9.86 -25.58
N GLU A 62 -16.29 10.52 -26.43
CA GLU A 62 -15.81 9.95 -27.66
C GLU A 62 -15.01 8.66 -27.41
N SER A 63 -14.90 7.81 -28.42
CA SER A 63 -13.95 6.69 -28.37
C SER A 63 -12.52 7.21 -28.32
N TYR A 64 -11.64 6.44 -27.66
CA TYR A 64 -10.26 6.84 -27.43
C TYR A 64 -9.29 5.66 -27.56
N THR A 65 -8.02 5.99 -27.66
CA THR A 65 -6.90 5.04 -27.56
C THR A 65 -5.96 5.47 -26.44
N ASP A 66 -5.48 4.50 -25.68
CA ASP A 66 -4.51 4.73 -24.62
C ASP A 66 -3.11 4.30 -25.10
N SER A 67 -2.07 5.06 -24.71
CA SER A 67 -0.67 4.65 -24.90
C SER A 67 -0.30 3.47 -24.02
N ALA A 68 0.90 2.91 -24.19
CA ALA A 68 1.47 2.04 -23.18
C ALA A 68 1.54 2.76 -21.82
N PRO A 69 1.27 2.04 -20.70
CA PRO A 69 1.33 2.63 -19.37
C PRO A 69 2.72 3.16 -19.02
N THR A 70 2.76 4.32 -18.38
CA THR A 70 3.95 4.87 -17.74
C THR A 70 3.86 4.64 -16.24
N VAL A 71 4.86 3.98 -15.67
CA VAL A 71 4.92 3.70 -14.23
C VAL A 71 5.35 4.95 -13.47
N ILE A 72 4.60 5.29 -12.43
CA ILE A 72 4.95 6.32 -11.44
C ILE A 72 5.41 5.59 -10.17
N PRO A 73 6.73 5.57 -9.86
CA PRO A 73 7.23 4.83 -8.71
C PRO A 73 6.61 5.32 -7.40
N ALA A 74 6.33 4.37 -6.49
CA ALA A 74 5.91 4.69 -5.14
C ALA A 74 6.97 5.53 -4.44
N GLY A 75 6.55 6.62 -3.84
CA GLY A 75 7.38 7.47 -3.01
C GLY A 75 7.60 6.86 -1.62
N TYR A 76 8.17 7.65 -0.72
CA TYR A 76 8.42 7.26 0.66
C TYR A 76 8.06 8.40 1.60
N SER A 77 7.34 8.07 2.67
CA SER A 77 7.00 9.02 3.71
C SER A 77 7.19 8.43 5.10
N LYS A 78 7.36 9.32 6.09
CA LYS A 78 7.42 8.99 7.50
C LYS A 78 6.22 9.61 8.20
N ALA A 79 5.58 8.86 9.10
CA ALA A 79 4.44 9.33 9.87
C ALA A 79 4.54 8.93 11.34
N GLY A 80 3.90 9.72 12.20
CA GLY A 80 3.94 9.55 13.65
C GLY A 80 5.09 10.30 14.31
N GLN A 81 5.09 10.28 15.64
CA GLN A 81 6.19 10.80 16.44
C GLN A 81 7.23 9.70 16.63
N TYR A 82 8.47 10.08 16.96
CA TYR A 82 9.53 9.12 17.25
C TYR A 82 9.05 8.11 18.30
N GLY A 83 9.19 6.82 17.99
CA GLY A 83 8.79 5.71 18.84
C GLY A 83 9.71 4.51 18.65
N ALA A 84 9.70 3.59 19.60
CA ALA A 84 10.56 2.40 19.57
C ALA A 84 10.11 1.35 18.55
N LEU A 85 8.82 1.38 18.17
CA LEU A 85 8.26 0.45 17.20
C LEU A 85 8.14 1.13 15.85
N HIS A 86 8.63 0.47 14.81
CA HIS A 86 8.57 0.91 13.43
C HIS A 86 7.77 -0.09 12.61
N VAL A 87 6.74 0.39 11.92
CA VAL A 87 5.95 -0.43 11.00
C VAL A 87 6.11 0.13 9.59
N PHE A 88 6.60 -0.71 8.69
CA PHE A 88 6.66 -0.39 7.27
C PHE A 88 5.38 -0.84 6.59
N LEU A 89 4.69 0.12 6.00
CA LEU A 89 3.52 -0.11 5.17
C LEU A 89 3.96 0.02 3.71
N ALA A 90 3.96 -1.09 3.00
CA ALA A 90 4.30 -1.10 1.59
C ALA A 90 3.25 -0.32 0.79
N GLY A 91 3.72 0.52 -0.09
CA GLY A 91 2.92 1.22 -1.09
C GLY A 91 2.76 0.42 -2.37
N GLN A 92 2.34 1.10 -3.41
CA GLN A 92 2.30 0.54 -4.78
C GLN A 92 2.64 1.61 -5.80
N ASP A 93 3.28 1.21 -6.88
CA ASP A 93 3.49 2.09 -8.02
C ASP A 93 2.15 2.45 -8.67
N GLY A 94 2.03 3.69 -9.08
CA GLY A 94 0.93 4.19 -9.92
C GLY A 94 1.20 3.96 -11.40
N GLU A 95 0.18 4.18 -12.21
CA GLU A 95 0.30 4.14 -13.67
C GLU A 95 -0.52 5.26 -14.29
N THR A 96 0.03 5.89 -15.33
CA THR A 96 -0.66 6.82 -16.21
C THR A 96 -0.56 6.38 -17.65
N VAL A 97 -1.53 6.79 -18.45
CA VAL A 97 -1.52 6.64 -19.90
C VAL A 97 -1.80 7.99 -20.57
N ASN A 98 -1.31 8.18 -21.77
CA ASN A 98 -1.78 9.27 -22.63
C ASN A 98 -3.01 8.76 -23.38
N ARG A 99 -4.18 9.32 -23.04
CA ARG A 99 -5.47 9.01 -23.68
C ARG A 99 -5.73 9.99 -24.80
N THR A 100 -5.90 9.48 -26.02
CA THR A 100 -6.14 10.32 -27.20
C THR A 100 -7.53 10.03 -27.77
N GLY A 101 -8.34 11.07 -27.88
CA GLY A 101 -9.68 10.99 -28.46
C GLY A 101 -9.64 10.76 -29.97
N SER A 102 -10.56 9.91 -30.44
CA SER A 102 -10.57 9.48 -31.84
C SER A 102 -11.15 10.54 -32.79
N GLU A 103 -12.03 11.40 -32.31
CA GLU A 103 -12.63 12.49 -33.10
C GLU A 103 -11.92 13.83 -32.85
N SER A 104 -11.69 14.16 -31.59
CA SER A 104 -11.09 15.45 -31.23
C SER A 104 -9.59 15.51 -31.51
N GLY A 105 -8.91 14.38 -31.52
CA GLY A 105 -7.45 14.29 -31.55
C GLY A 105 -6.78 14.84 -30.28
N LYS A 106 -7.55 15.23 -29.26
CA LYS A 106 -7.03 15.74 -27.99
C LYS A 106 -6.40 14.62 -27.19
N THR A 107 -5.35 14.97 -26.46
CA THR A 107 -4.66 14.01 -25.59
C THR A 107 -4.64 14.56 -24.17
N ILE A 108 -4.97 13.68 -23.21
CA ILE A 108 -4.86 13.94 -21.77
C ILE A 108 -4.01 12.86 -21.10
N GLU A 109 -3.39 13.19 -19.99
CA GLU A 109 -2.82 12.18 -19.09
C GLU A 109 -3.92 11.65 -18.18
N GLN A 110 -4.13 10.34 -18.20
CA GLN A 110 -5.11 9.65 -17.39
C GLN A 110 -4.44 8.73 -16.39
N VAL A 111 -4.76 8.90 -15.10
CA VAL A 111 -4.34 7.94 -14.07
C VAL A 111 -5.17 6.69 -14.22
N THR A 112 -4.52 5.56 -14.47
CA THR A 112 -5.15 4.22 -14.57
C THR A 112 -4.97 3.41 -13.30
N LYS A 113 -3.94 3.76 -12.52
CA LYS A 113 -3.69 3.14 -11.21
C LYS A 113 -3.13 4.19 -10.25
N GLU A 114 -3.80 4.36 -9.13
CA GLU A 114 -3.37 5.30 -8.10
C GLU A 114 -2.06 4.86 -7.44
N LYS A 115 -1.15 5.82 -7.29
CA LYS A 115 0.09 5.63 -6.54
C LYS A 115 -0.18 5.65 -5.05
N ILE A 116 0.35 4.68 -4.32
CA ILE A 116 0.38 4.67 -2.86
C ILE A 116 1.83 4.70 -2.40
N ASP A 117 2.22 5.72 -1.66
CA ASP A 117 3.58 5.84 -1.15
C ASP A 117 3.86 4.82 -0.04
N ASN A 118 5.07 4.30 -0.01
CA ASN A 118 5.58 3.54 1.12
C ASN A 118 5.58 4.42 2.37
N ARG A 119 5.16 3.87 3.51
CA ARG A 119 5.13 4.61 4.78
C ARG A 119 5.87 3.87 5.87
N LEU A 120 6.78 4.56 6.54
CA LEU A 120 7.31 4.13 7.82
C LEU A 120 6.55 4.85 8.94
N VAL A 121 5.86 4.08 9.76
CA VAL A 121 5.08 4.61 10.88
C VAL A 121 5.75 4.28 12.19
N TYR A 122 5.93 5.29 13.02
CA TYR A 122 6.56 5.18 14.34
C TYR A 122 5.48 5.10 15.41
N TYR A 123 5.62 4.15 16.32
CA TYR A 123 4.73 3.98 17.46
C TYR A 123 5.51 3.91 18.75
N ASN A 124 4.95 4.44 19.83
CA ASN A 124 5.38 4.11 21.17
C ASN A 124 4.71 2.80 21.60
N ALA A 125 5.46 1.94 22.28
CA ALA A 125 4.88 0.78 22.92
C ALA A 125 3.84 1.25 23.96
N ASN A 126 2.63 0.69 23.86
CA ASN A 126 1.61 0.94 24.88
C ASN A 126 1.75 -0.12 25.97
N SER A 127 2.27 0.28 27.13
CA SER A 127 2.42 -0.59 28.29
C SER A 127 1.16 -0.65 29.16
N ASN A 128 0.06 0.00 28.77
CA ASN A 128 -1.17 0.13 29.58
C ASN A 128 -0.90 0.64 31.02
N GLY A 129 0.15 1.46 31.18
CA GLY A 129 0.57 1.98 32.47
C GLY A 129 1.51 1.08 33.26
N GLU A 130 1.83 -0.10 32.77
CA GLU A 130 2.82 -0.98 33.37
C GLU A 130 4.24 -0.49 33.14
N LYS A 131 5.12 -0.70 34.11
CA LYS A 131 6.55 -0.40 33.99
C LYS A 131 7.23 -1.58 33.32
N VAL A 132 7.44 -1.50 32.02
CA VAL A 132 8.09 -2.53 31.19
C VAL A 132 9.35 -2.00 30.55
N ILE A 133 10.32 -2.89 30.29
CA ILE A 133 11.50 -2.64 29.47
C ILE A 133 11.60 -3.71 28.40
N ALA A 134 12.17 -3.36 27.25
CA ALA A 134 12.60 -4.32 26.25
C ALA A 134 14.10 -4.59 26.46
N LEU A 135 14.45 -5.88 26.57
CA LEU A 135 15.84 -6.31 26.58
C LEU A 135 16.24 -6.73 25.16
N THR A 136 17.28 -6.13 24.64
CA THR A 136 17.82 -6.44 23.30
C THR A 136 19.31 -6.75 23.40
N PHE A 137 19.77 -7.71 22.60
CA PHE A 137 21.17 -8.10 22.50
C PHE A 137 21.56 -8.14 21.03
N ASP A 138 22.52 -7.34 20.68
CA ASP A 138 23.01 -7.17 19.31
C ASP A 138 24.35 -7.93 19.11
N ASP A 139 24.73 -8.14 17.85
CA ASP A 139 26.02 -8.66 17.40
C ASP A 139 26.32 -10.13 17.72
N GLY A 140 25.41 -10.84 18.36
CA GLY A 140 25.58 -12.28 18.62
C GLY A 140 25.30 -13.16 17.38
N PRO A 141 25.38 -14.49 17.54
CA PRO A 141 25.77 -15.25 18.74
C PRO A 141 27.27 -15.28 18.99
N TRP A 142 27.67 -15.39 20.26
CA TRP A 142 29.07 -15.50 20.71
C TRP A 142 29.22 -16.63 21.71
N ASP A 143 30.26 -17.46 21.54
CA ASP A 143 30.59 -18.52 22.50
C ASP A 143 30.77 -17.99 23.91
N GLY A 144 30.20 -18.68 24.89
CA GLY A 144 30.28 -18.38 26.29
C GLY A 144 29.36 -17.24 26.74
N SER A 145 29.36 -16.10 26.08
CA SER A 145 28.53 -14.95 26.51
C SER A 145 27.06 -15.12 26.17
N THR A 146 26.73 -15.67 25.00
CA THR A 146 25.33 -15.93 24.63
C THR A 146 24.68 -16.95 25.56
N GLU A 147 25.38 -18.04 25.88
CA GLU A 147 24.89 -19.05 26.82
C GLU A 147 24.65 -18.47 28.22
N GLN A 148 25.59 -17.65 28.72
CA GLN A 148 25.44 -17.00 30.03
C GLN A 148 24.23 -16.06 30.07
N ILE A 149 24.02 -15.29 29.01
CA ILE A 149 22.82 -14.44 28.89
C ILE A 149 21.54 -15.25 28.90
N LEU A 150 21.50 -16.36 28.14
CA LEU A 150 20.34 -17.24 28.09
C LEU A 150 20.08 -17.92 29.46
N ASP A 151 21.14 -18.31 30.17
CA ASP A 151 21.00 -18.84 31.52
C ASP A 151 20.39 -17.83 32.49
N ILE A 152 20.89 -16.57 32.49
CA ILE A 152 20.37 -15.51 33.32
C ILE A 152 18.90 -15.17 32.99
N LEU A 153 18.58 -15.09 31.70
CA LEU A 153 17.19 -14.83 31.25
C LEU A 153 16.26 -15.94 31.72
N LYS A 154 16.68 -17.19 31.59
CA LYS A 154 15.92 -18.36 32.02
C LYS A 154 15.70 -18.38 33.53
N GLU A 155 16.75 -18.15 34.31
CA GLU A 155 16.67 -18.12 35.80
C GLU A 155 15.71 -17.02 36.27
N ASN A 156 15.60 -15.93 35.58
CA ASN A 156 14.74 -14.80 35.91
C ASN A 156 13.37 -14.82 35.19
N GLY A 157 13.07 -15.85 34.41
CA GLY A 157 11.82 -15.92 33.63
C GLY A 157 11.66 -14.78 32.61
N ALA A 158 12.75 -14.13 32.23
CA ALA A 158 12.75 -12.98 31.35
C ALA A 158 12.85 -13.40 29.88
N LYS A 159 12.31 -12.56 28.99
CA LYS A 159 12.44 -12.71 27.55
C LYS A 159 13.19 -11.53 26.95
N ALA A 160 13.83 -11.76 25.82
CA ALA A 160 14.63 -10.77 25.11
C ALA A 160 14.48 -10.94 23.59
N THR A 161 14.90 -9.93 22.85
CA THR A 161 15.11 -9.98 21.40
C THR A 161 16.62 -10.03 21.13
N PHE A 162 17.04 -10.98 20.31
CA PHE A 162 18.43 -11.13 19.87
C PHE A 162 18.53 -10.72 18.40
N TYR A 163 19.30 -9.68 18.11
CA TYR A 163 19.66 -9.27 16.76
C TYR A 163 20.95 -9.96 16.34
N THR A 164 20.84 -11.00 15.53
CA THR A 164 21.95 -11.92 15.24
C THR A 164 22.60 -11.61 13.88
N ILE A 165 23.94 -11.69 13.83
CA ILE A 165 24.72 -11.58 12.59
C ILE A 165 24.58 -12.90 11.82
N GLY A 166 24.07 -12.81 10.58
CA GLY A 166 23.68 -13.97 9.77
C GLY A 166 24.83 -14.97 9.54
N GLU A 167 26.03 -14.50 9.22
CA GLU A 167 27.20 -15.35 8.94
C GLU A 167 27.64 -16.21 10.14
N GLN A 168 27.29 -15.80 11.36
CA GLN A 168 27.63 -16.51 12.60
C GLN A 168 26.65 -17.64 12.97
N ILE A 169 25.43 -17.60 12.42
CA ILE A 169 24.34 -18.50 12.81
C ILE A 169 24.69 -19.96 12.56
N SER A 170 25.31 -20.28 11.42
CA SER A 170 25.60 -21.68 11.07
C SER A 170 26.59 -22.36 12.02
N SER A 171 27.55 -21.60 12.57
CA SER A 171 28.51 -22.11 13.55
C SER A 171 27.99 -22.16 14.98
N HIS A 172 26.86 -21.49 15.26
CA HIS A 172 26.25 -21.38 16.59
C HIS A 172 24.75 -21.80 16.57
N SER A 173 24.42 -22.76 15.70
CA SER A 173 23.03 -23.19 15.49
C SER A 173 22.34 -23.65 16.79
N ASP A 174 23.09 -24.25 17.71
CA ASP A 174 22.56 -24.71 19.01
C ASP A 174 22.11 -23.54 19.89
N GLN A 175 22.86 -22.42 19.86
CA GLN A 175 22.46 -21.20 20.58
C GLN A 175 21.21 -20.57 19.98
N ILE A 176 21.13 -20.50 18.63
CA ILE A 176 19.93 -20.02 17.93
C ILE A 176 18.71 -20.89 18.21
N ALA A 177 18.87 -22.21 18.14
CA ALA A 177 17.81 -23.14 18.48
C ALA A 177 17.35 -22.99 19.95
N ARG A 178 18.31 -22.78 20.87
CA ARG A 178 18.03 -22.52 22.29
C ARG A 178 17.24 -21.24 22.49
N MET A 179 17.64 -20.12 21.83
CA MET A 179 16.90 -18.84 21.86
C MET A 179 15.44 -19.06 21.45
N ALA A 180 15.20 -19.76 20.33
CA ALA A 180 13.86 -20.02 19.82
C ALA A 180 13.04 -20.92 20.77
N ASN A 181 13.65 -21.99 21.32
CA ASN A 181 12.98 -22.93 22.21
C ASN A 181 12.66 -22.32 23.59
N GLU A 182 13.49 -21.40 24.05
CA GLU A 182 13.26 -20.68 25.30
C GLU A 182 12.30 -19.49 25.11
N GLY A 183 11.81 -19.25 23.88
CA GLY A 183 10.75 -18.26 23.58
C GLY A 183 11.25 -16.82 23.51
N HIS A 184 12.51 -16.63 23.13
CA HIS A 184 13.06 -15.34 22.79
C HIS A 184 12.72 -14.98 21.34
N GLU A 185 12.68 -13.69 21.03
CA GLU A 185 12.61 -13.21 19.68
C GLU A 185 14.00 -13.18 19.05
N ILE A 186 14.10 -13.58 17.77
CA ILE A 186 15.33 -13.57 17.02
C ILE A 186 15.12 -12.75 15.75
N ALA A 187 15.96 -11.76 15.55
CA ALA A 187 15.94 -10.87 14.38
C ALA A 187 17.30 -10.85 13.71
N THR A 188 17.34 -10.45 12.46
CA THR A 188 18.61 -10.30 11.75
C THR A 188 19.27 -8.97 12.09
N HIS A 189 20.59 -9.01 12.26
CA HIS A 189 21.48 -7.85 12.33
C HIS A 189 22.34 -7.74 11.05
N THR A 190 21.70 -8.00 9.90
CA THR A 190 22.28 -8.17 8.57
C THR A 190 23.11 -9.48 8.45
N TRP A 191 23.62 -9.77 7.25
CA TRP A 191 24.40 -10.98 7.03
C TRP A 191 25.77 -10.91 7.67
N ASP A 192 26.53 -9.82 7.42
CA ASP A 192 27.93 -9.64 7.82
C ASP A 192 28.18 -8.42 8.71
N HIS A 193 27.15 -7.95 9.45
CA HIS A 193 27.17 -6.73 10.23
C HIS A 193 27.42 -5.48 9.35
N ALA A 194 26.51 -5.24 8.41
CA ALA A 194 26.62 -4.18 7.38
C ALA A 194 26.47 -2.76 7.96
N ALA A 195 27.26 -2.43 8.97
CA ALA A 195 27.30 -1.13 9.65
C ALA A 195 28.54 -0.28 9.26
N GLY A 196 29.41 -0.80 8.37
CA GLY A 196 30.68 -0.17 8.03
C GLY A 196 31.76 -0.35 9.08
N SER A 197 31.54 -1.26 10.04
CA SER A 197 32.52 -1.74 11.01
C SER A 197 32.73 -3.25 10.82
N GLY A 198 33.89 -3.73 11.13
CA GLY A 198 34.24 -5.14 10.87
C GLY A 198 34.44 -5.42 9.37
N LYS A 199 33.83 -6.51 8.86
CA LYS A 199 33.98 -6.93 7.45
C LYS A 199 32.90 -6.31 6.55
N GLY A 200 31.73 -5.98 7.11
CA GLY A 200 30.57 -5.56 6.35
C GLY A 200 30.70 -4.15 5.76
N VAL A 201 30.26 -3.98 4.53
CA VAL A 201 30.06 -2.67 3.93
C VAL A 201 28.80 -2.04 4.53
N SER A 202 28.84 -0.75 4.86
CA SER A 202 27.66 -0.08 5.43
C SER A 202 26.47 -0.10 4.48
N LEU A 203 25.27 -0.44 5.00
CA LEU A 203 24.03 -0.47 4.23
C LEU A 203 23.74 0.81 3.43
N ASN A 204 24.17 1.98 3.92
CA ASN A 204 23.95 3.25 3.23
C ASN A 204 24.80 3.41 1.96
N LEU A 205 25.85 2.62 1.81
CA LEU A 205 26.73 2.60 0.62
C LEU A 205 26.32 1.53 -0.39
N MET A 206 25.39 0.64 -0.03
CA MET A 206 24.89 -0.44 -0.87
C MET A 206 23.75 0.03 -1.78
N SER A 207 23.58 -0.62 -2.92
CA SER A 207 22.37 -0.52 -3.73
C SER A 207 21.17 -1.11 -3.00
N THR A 208 19.97 -0.84 -3.49
CA THR A 208 18.72 -1.41 -2.92
C THR A 208 18.73 -2.94 -2.95
N ALA A 209 19.21 -3.54 -4.03
CA ALA A 209 19.29 -5.00 -4.17
C ALA A 209 20.26 -5.62 -3.16
N GLU A 210 21.45 -5.04 -2.97
CA GLU A 210 22.42 -5.50 -1.99
C GLU A 210 21.89 -5.40 -0.56
N ARG A 211 21.19 -4.29 -0.20
CA ARG A 211 20.54 -4.16 1.11
C ARG A 211 19.50 -5.23 1.36
N GLN A 212 18.68 -5.53 0.34
CA GLN A 212 17.67 -6.58 0.43
C GLN A 212 18.31 -7.95 0.61
N GLU A 213 19.41 -8.22 -0.09
CA GLU A 213 20.17 -9.47 0.02
C GLU A 213 20.78 -9.64 1.41
N GLU A 214 21.37 -8.59 1.98
CA GLU A 214 21.94 -8.58 3.34
C GLU A 214 20.90 -8.96 4.40
N VAL A 215 19.73 -8.34 4.34
CA VAL A 215 18.64 -8.64 5.27
C VAL A 215 18.07 -10.04 5.02
N GLN A 216 17.83 -10.40 3.76
CA GLN A 216 17.22 -11.68 3.40
C GLN A 216 18.11 -12.87 3.79
N LYS A 217 19.42 -12.80 3.53
CA LYS A 217 20.36 -13.85 3.94
C LYS A 217 20.36 -14.08 5.46
N GLY A 218 20.34 -13.00 6.24
CA GLY A 218 20.26 -13.10 7.70
C GLY A 218 18.96 -13.73 8.17
N MET A 219 17.82 -13.34 7.59
CA MET A 219 16.52 -13.95 7.88
C MET A 219 16.48 -15.44 7.50
N ASP A 220 17.00 -15.79 6.34
CA ASP A 220 17.02 -17.18 5.86
C ASP A 220 17.90 -18.05 6.77
N ALA A 221 19.03 -17.53 7.27
CA ALA A 221 19.87 -18.25 8.22
C ALA A 221 19.14 -18.55 9.53
N ILE A 222 18.39 -17.60 10.08
CA ILE A 222 17.53 -17.80 11.27
C ILE A 222 16.47 -18.88 10.98
N LYS A 223 15.76 -18.73 9.85
CA LYS A 223 14.70 -19.65 9.44
C LYS A 223 15.20 -21.09 9.27
N ASN A 224 16.38 -21.27 8.68
CA ASN A 224 16.98 -22.59 8.47
C ASN A 224 17.24 -23.36 9.79
N VAL A 225 17.49 -22.65 10.89
CA VAL A 225 17.72 -23.27 12.21
C VAL A 225 16.41 -23.41 12.98
N THR A 226 15.54 -22.41 12.92
CA THR A 226 14.33 -22.34 13.79
C THR A 226 13.08 -22.91 13.14
N ASN A 227 13.06 -23.08 11.81
CA ASN A 227 11.88 -23.43 10.99
C ASN A 227 10.70 -22.42 11.13
N LYS A 228 10.98 -21.18 11.49
CA LYS A 228 9.98 -20.11 11.70
C LYS A 228 10.25 -18.91 10.81
#